data_14ababb5d02143136742e0f159f21368
#
_entry.id   14ababb5d02143136742e0f159f21368
#
_cell.length_a   1.000
_cell.length_b   1.000
_cell.length_c   1.000
_cell.angle_alpha   90.00
_cell.angle_beta   90.00
_cell.angle_gamma   90.00
#
_symmetry.space_group_name_H-M   'P 1'
#
loop_
_entity.id
_entity.type
_entity.pdbx_description
1 polymer ?
#
loop_
_entity_poly.entity_id
_entity_poly.type
_entity_poly.pdbx_seq_one_letter_code
_entity_poly.pdbx_strand_id
1 'polypeptide(L)'
;MILKNILGTKSKYLLIFLLIPVYVFAEPFTYNCKVKLEKGIGIYEDTSLFNTDWYKESYEYDDLKELLIEIRTNKKYSCTKNNWVMTCHNKFTDETHGTTDFIEMGRKDLSYRMYRVTRLRNNNKTTGDSFQIKGRCKVIENL
;
A
#
# COMPACT_ATOMS: atom_id res chain seq x y z
N MET A 1 -25.11 -59.70 -24.64
CA MET A 1 -24.25 -58.86 -25.47
C MET A 1 -24.76 -57.44 -25.52
N ILE A 2 -25.09 -56.79 -24.39
CA ILE A 2 -25.59 -55.40 -24.28
C ILE A 2 -25.06 -54.81 -22.96
N LEU A 3 -23.73 -54.69 -22.80
CA LEU A 3 -23.15 -54.04 -21.60
C LEU A 3 -21.81 -53.36 -21.86
N LYS A 4 -21.58 -52.88 -23.09
CA LYS A 4 -20.30 -52.26 -23.46
C LYS A 4 -20.36 -50.78 -23.86
N ASN A 5 -21.52 -50.13 -23.81
CA ASN A 5 -21.68 -48.75 -24.37
C ASN A 5 -22.08 -47.67 -23.35
N ILE A 6 -22.00 -47.91 -22.04
CA ILE A 6 -22.44 -46.89 -21.06
C ILE A 6 -21.24 -46.20 -20.35
N LEU A 7 -20.00 -46.67 -20.52
CA LEU A 7 -18.83 -46.10 -19.86
C LEU A 7 -18.05 -45.07 -20.65
N GLY A 8 -18.46 -44.78 -21.90
CA GLY A 8 -17.69 -43.91 -22.80
C GLY A 8 -18.06 -42.43 -22.79
N THR A 9 -19.22 -42.04 -22.30
CA THR A 9 -19.72 -40.66 -22.52
C THR A 9 -19.74 -39.77 -21.26
N LYS A 10 -19.60 -40.34 -20.06
CA LYS A 10 -19.60 -39.53 -18.82
C LYS A 10 -18.23 -38.94 -18.43
N SER A 11 -17.16 -39.45 -19.02
CA SER A 11 -15.80 -39.00 -18.66
C SER A 11 -15.35 -37.71 -19.40
N LYS A 12 -15.97 -37.38 -20.53
CA LYS A 12 -15.56 -36.18 -21.30
C LYS A 12 -16.06 -34.87 -20.73
N TYR A 13 -17.16 -34.89 -19.99
CA TYR A 13 -17.70 -33.66 -19.39
C TYR A 13 -17.14 -33.33 -18.01
N LEU A 14 -16.54 -34.30 -17.33
CA LEU A 14 -15.93 -34.11 -16.01
C LEU A 14 -14.58 -33.36 -16.11
N LEU A 15 -13.88 -33.47 -17.22
CA LEU A 15 -12.58 -32.81 -17.45
C LEU A 15 -12.71 -31.35 -17.83
N ILE A 16 -13.86 -30.91 -18.32
CA ILE A 16 -14.07 -29.51 -18.74
C ILE A 16 -14.32 -28.60 -17.52
N PHE A 17 -14.89 -29.14 -16.43
CA PHE A 17 -15.12 -28.37 -15.21
C PHE A 17 -13.85 -28.07 -14.39
N LEU A 18 -12.77 -28.80 -14.60
CA LEU A 18 -11.49 -28.62 -13.90
C LEU A 18 -10.58 -27.53 -14.52
N LEU A 19 -10.96 -26.97 -15.67
CA LEU A 19 -10.18 -25.97 -16.38
C LEU A 19 -10.81 -24.56 -16.35
N ILE A 20 -11.85 -24.34 -15.56
CA ILE A 20 -12.33 -22.98 -15.31
C ILE A 20 -11.31 -22.36 -14.35
N PRO A 21 -10.46 -21.41 -14.80
CA PRO A 21 -9.61 -20.70 -13.88
C PRO A 21 -10.55 -19.97 -12.91
N VAL A 22 -10.51 -20.36 -11.66
CA VAL A 22 -11.14 -19.59 -10.59
C VAL A 22 -10.33 -18.30 -10.51
N TYR A 23 -10.74 -17.29 -11.22
CA TYR A 23 -10.23 -15.94 -11.03
C TYR A 23 -10.70 -15.51 -9.64
N VAL A 24 -9.86 -15.74 -8.66
CA VAL A 24 -10.00 -15.11 -7.36
C VAL A 24 -9.67 -13.65 -7.60
N PHE A 25 -10.69 -12.84 -7.84
CA PHE A 25 -10.54 -11.39 -7.80
C PHE A 25 -10.26 -11.06 -6.34
N ALA A 26 -9.00 -10.78 -6.03
CA ALA A 26 -8.65 -10.18 -4.75
C ALA A 26 -9.27 -8.78 -4.76
N GLU A 27 -10.30 -8.59 -3.94
CA GLU A 27 -10.90 -7.27 -3.77
C GLU A 27 -9.88 -6.35 -3.07
N PRO A 28 -9.85 -5.07 -3.45
CA PRO A 28 -8.96 -4.12 -2.79
C PRO A 28 -9.34 -3.98 -1.32
N PHE A 29 -8.33 -3.89 -0.46
CA PHE A 29 -8.50 -3.64 0.97
C PHE A 29 -8.45 -2.15 1.24
N THR A 30 -9.30 -1.67 2.15
CA THR A 30 -9.21 -0.30 2.66
C THR A 30 -8.54 -0.28 4.03
N TYR A 31 -7.47 0.48 4.17
CA TYR A 31 -6.83 0.78 5.45
C TYR A 31 -7.27 2.15 5.95
N ASN A 32 -7.83 2.21 7.14
CA ASN A 32 -8.09 3.45 7.86
C ASN A 32 -7.09 3.59 9.00
N CYS A 33 -6.21 4.58 8.88
CA CYS A 33 -5.11 4.80 9.80
C CYS A 33 -5.36 6.04 10.66
N LYS A 34 -5.22 5.88 11.98
CA LYS A 34 -5.17 6.99 12.92
C LYS A 34 -3.71 7.30 13.19
N VAL A 35 -3.26 8.47 12.81
CA VAL A 35 -1.84 8.84 12.75
C VAL A 35 -1.56 10.18 13.40
N LYS A 36 -0.31 10.42 13.77
CA LYS A 36 0.17 11.73 14.24
C LYS A 36 1.62 11.96 13.81
N LEU A 37 1.99 13.23 13.69
CA LEU A 37 3.38 13.63 13.51
C LEU A 37 4.20 13.23 14.76
N GLU A 38 5.32 12.57 14.56
CA GLU A 38 6.22 12.18 15.65
C GLU A 38 7.48 13.04 15.69
N LYS A 39 8.07 13.30 14.52
CA LYS A 39 9.35 14.00 14.40
C LYS A 39 9.45 14.74 13.08
N GLY A 40 10.00 15.96 13.12
CA GLY A 40 10.41 16.73 11.95
C GLY A 40 11.86 17.17 12.04
N ILE A 41 12.51 17.38 10.91
CA ILE A 41 13.89 17.86 10.76
C ILE A 41 13.92 18.88 9.61
N GLY A 42 14.73 19.91 9.75
CA GLY A 42 14.82 20.98 8.76
C GLY A 42 13.59 21.89 8.76
N ILE A 43 12.96 22.12 7.61
CA ILE A 43 11.72 22.92 7.53
C ILE A 43 10.57 22.31 8.34
N TYR A 44 10.66 21.04 8.70
CA TYR A 44 9.68 20.31 9.52
C TYR A 44 10.04 20.27 11.01
N GLU A 45 11.14 20.91 11.44
CA GLU A 45 11.57 20.92 12.84
C GLU A 45 10.62 21.76 13.71
N ASP A 46 10.10 22.86 13.18
CA ASP A 46 9.07 23.65 13.81
C ASP A 46 7.71 22.97 13.65
N THR A 47 7.38 22.10 14.60
CA THR A 47 6.11 21.36 14.62
C THR A 47 4.90 22.26 14.91
N SER A 48 5.10 23.53 15.30
CA SER A 48 4.01 24.49 15.51
C SER A 48 3.25 24.79 14.22
N LEU A 49 3.90 24.59 13.06
CA LEU A 49 3.29 24.75 11.74
C LEU A 49 2.46 23.53 11.30
N PHE A 50 2.56 22.42 12.03
CA PHE A 50 1.87 21.18 11.71
C PHE A 50 0.86 20.84 12.79
N ASN A 51 -0.26 20.26 12.38
CA ASN A 51 -1.19 19.67 13.32
C ASN A 51 -0.54 18.43 13.96
N THR A 52 -0.13 18.54 15.22
CA THR A 52 0.45 17.42 16.01
C THR A 52 -0.62 16.53 16.62
N ASP A 53 -1.89 16.86 16.46
CA ASP A 53 -3.00 16.04 16.91
C ASP A 53 -3.16 14.79 16.04
N TRP A 54 -3.90 13.83 16.58
CA TRP A 54 -4.25 12.63 15.84
C TRP A 54 -5.21 12.96 14.71
N TYR A 55 -4.90 12.55 13.49
CA TYR A 55 -5.75 12.68 12.32
C TYR A 55 -5.93 11.33 11.61
N LYS A 56 -6.81 11.28 10.62
CA LYS A 56 -7.13 10.07 9.87
C LYS A 56 -6.57 10.16 8.46
N GLU A 57 -5.94 9.07 8.02
CA GLU A 57 -5.57 8.82 6.65
C GLU A 57 -6.19 7.50 6.19
N SER A 58 -6.59 7.43 4.93
CA SER A 58 -7.22 6.25 4.36
C SER A 58 -6.53 5.87 3.06
N TYR A 59 -6.29 4.58 2.91
CA TYR A 59 -5.60 3.99 1.78
C TYR A 59 -6.40 2.82 1.22
N GLU A 60 -6.38 2.68 -0.09
CA GLU A 60 -6.83 1.50 -0.80
C GLU A 60 -5.60 0.71 -1.25
N TYR A 61 -5.57 -0.60 -1.01
CA TYR A 61 -4.48 -1.47 -1.42
C TYR A 61 -4.98 -2.48 -2.45
N ASP A 62 -4.40 -2.42 -3.64
CA ASP A 62 -4.58 -3.40 -4.71
C ASP A 62 -3.45 -4.45 -4.61
N ASP A 63 -3.79 -5.63 -4.12
CA ASP A 63 -2.83 -6.72 -3.89
C ASP A 63 -2.24 -7.27 -5.18
N LEU A 64 -3.02 -7.26 -6.26
CA LEU A 64 -2.58 -7.76 -7.57
C LEU A 64 -1.57 -6.83 -8.23
N LYS A 65 -1.72 -5.52 -8.02
CA LYS A 65 -0.82 -4.51 -8.58
C LYS A 65 0.29 -4.11 -7.61
N GLU A 66 0.24 -4.62 -6.37
CA GLU A 66 1.14 -4.19 -5.28
C GLU A 66 1.17 -2.65 -5.15
N LEU A 67 -0.02 -2.05 -5.17
CA LEU A 67 -0.22 -0.62 -5.22
C LEU A 67 -1.05 -0.14 -4.04
N LEU A 68 -0.53 0.82 -3.28
CA LEU A 68 -1.25 1.53 -2.23
C LEU A 68 -1.64 2.92 -2.75
N ILE A 69 -2.90 3.30 -2.59
CA ILE A 69 -3.45 4.58 -3.06
C ILE A 69 -3.98 5.36 -1.85
N GLU A 70 -3.44 6.53 -1.60
CA GLU A 70 -4.02 7.47 -0.62
C GLU A 70 -5.33 8.03 -1.17
N ILE A 71 -6.45 7.73 -0.51
CA ILE A 71 -7.79 8.03 -1.04
C ILE A 71 -8.01 9.54 -1.21
N ARG A 72 -7.53 10.35 -0.27
CA ARG A 72 -7.73 11.80 -0.29
C ARG A 72 -7.02 12.53 -1.42
N THR A 73 -5.79 12.13 -1.71
CA THR A 73 -4.90 12.82 -2.68
C THR A 73 -4.75 12.07 -3.99
N ASN A 74 -5.25 10.83 -4.06
CA ASN A 74 -5.01 9.88 -5.15
C ASN A 74 -3.52 9.59 -5.40
N LYS A 75 -2.68 9.80 -4.37
CA LYS A 75 -1.26 9.52 -4.45
C LYS A 75 -1.01 8.02 -4.42
N LYS A 76 -0.17 7.56 -5.34
CA LYS A 76 0.10 6.13 -5.55
C LYS A 76 1.48 5.77 -5.04
N TYR A 77 1.59 4.65 -4.35
CA TYR A 77 2.81 4.10 -3.79
C TYR A 77 3.00 2.68 -4.31
N SER A 78 4.17 2.37 -4.84
CA SER A 78 4.54 1.00 -5.20
C SER A 78 4.96 0.26 -3.94
N CYS A 79 4.45 -0.95 -3.74
CA CYS A 79 4.65 -1.70 -2.52
C CYS A 79 5.42 -2.99 -2.75
N THR A 80 6.12 -3.41 -1.73
CA THR A 80 6.65 -4.76 -1.55
C THR A 80 6.20 -5.28 -0.20
N LYS A 81 6.03 -6.58 -0.06
CA LYS A 81 5.60 -7.19 1.20
C LYS A 81 6.38 -8.45 1.51
N ASN A 82 6.59 -8.67 2.79
CA ASN A 82 7.04 -9.94 3.36
C ASN A 82 6.02 -10.43 4.41
N ASN A 83 6.36 -11.44 5.19
CA ASN A 83 5.44 -12.00 6.19
C ASN A 83 5.09 -11.04 7.34
N TRP A 84 5.88 -9.99 7.56
CA TRP A 84 5.79 -9.12 8.73
C TRP A 84 5.37 -7.70 8.40
N VAL A 85 5.85 -7.17 7.28
CA VAL A 85 5.69 -5.78 6.91
C VAL A 85 5.41 -5.62 5.42
N MET A 86 4.58 -4.65 5.08
CA MET A 86 4.40 -4.10 3.75
C MET A 86 5.12 -2.74 3.72
N THR A 87 6.00 -2.57 2.76
CA THR A 87 6.74 -1.32 2.54
C THR A 87 6.34 -0.73 1.20
N CYS A 88 5.87 0.50 1.22
CA CYS A 88 5.42 1.22 0.03
C CYS A 88 6.23 2.51 -0.15
N HIS A 89 6.50 2.88 -1.39
CA HIS A 89 7.22 4.11 -1.67
C HIS A 89 6.63 4.87 -2.85
N ASN A 90 6.76 6.18 -2.78
CA ASN A 90 6.50 7.11 -3.88
C ASN A 90 7.67 8.06 -4.00
N LYS A 91 8.16 8.26 -5.21
CA LYS A 91 9.25 9.20 -5.51
C LYS A 91 8.77 10.21 -6.52
N PHE A 92 8.89 11.47 -6.16
CA PHE A 92 8.71 12.60 -7.05
C PHE A 92 10.03 13.36 -7.17
N THR A 93 10.42 13.72 -8.39
CA THR A 93 11.65 14.49 -8.63
C THR A 93 11.37 15.46 -9.77
N ASP A 94 11.68 16.73 -9.55
CA ASP A 94 11.77 17.77 -10.56
C ASP A 94 13.20 18.33 -10.61
N GLU A 95 13.43 19.42 -11.33
CA GLU A 95 14.76 20.00 -11.50
C GLU A 95 15.38 20.53 -10.19
N THR A 96 14.55 20.93 -9.24
CA THR A 96 14.95 21.60 -7.99
C THR A 96 14.68 20.81 -6.74
N HIS A 97 13.71 19.88 -6.79
CA HIS A 97 13.23 19.15 -5.63
C HIS A 97 13.17 17.65 -5.89
N GLY A 98 13.49 16.89 -4.88
CA GLY A 98 13.21 15.46 -4.84
C GLY A 98 12.52 15.11 -3.53
N THR A 99 11.33 14.54 -3.61
CA THR A 99 10.59 14.05 -2.44
C THR A 99 10.42 12.54 -2.55
N THR A 100 10.76 11.83 -1.49
CA THR A 100 10.51 10.40 -1.38
C THR A 100 9.70 10.14 -0.13
N ASP A 101 8.56 9.49 -0.30
CA ASP A 101 7.72 9.01 0.78
C ASP A 101 7.90 7.50 0.90
N PHE A 102 8.08 7.04 2.14
CA PHE A 102 8.11 5.64 2.51
C PHE A 102 7.01 5.39 3.53
N ILE A 103 6.19 4.37 3.28
CA ILE A 103 5.17 3.90 4.20
C ILE A 103 5.51 2.48 4.60
N GLU A 104 5.52 2.20 5.88
CA GLU A 104 5.67 0.87 6.46
C GLU A 104 4.39 0.53 7.22
N MET A 105 3.78 -0.60 6.90
CA MET A 105 2.63 -1.14 7.62
C MET A 105 2.93 -2.55 8.12
N GLY A 106 2.78 -2.74 9.43
CA GLY A 106 2.85 -4.07 10.04
C GLY A 106 1.66 -4.91 9.60
N ARG A 107 1.93 -6.11 9.08
CA ARG A 107 0.87 -6.98 8.55
C ARG A 107 0.06 -7.70 9.63
N LYS A 108 0.61 -7.82 10.83
CA LYS A 108 -0.06 -8.47 11.97
C LYS A 108 -0.64 -7.48 12.96
N ASP A 109 0.15 -6.48 13.34
CA ASP A 109 -0.21 -5.50 14.36
C ASP A 109 -0.83 -4.22 13.79
N LEU A 110 -0.84 -4.09 12.45
CA LEU A 110 -1.34 -2.94 11.72
C LEU A 110 -0.70 -1.61 12.16
N SER A 111 0.53 -1.68 12.67
CA SER A 111 1.35 -0.50 12.94
C SER A 111 1.59 0.25 11.64
N TYR A 112 1.63 1.57 11.72
CA TYR A 112 1.84 2.45 10.58
C TYR A 112 2.98 3.41 10.88
N ARG A 113 3.88 3.56 9.91
CA ARG A 113 4.91 4.59 9.88
C ARG A 113 5.02 5.17 8.48
N MET A 114 5.17 6.46 8.40
CA MET A 114 5.45 7.14 7.14
C MET A 114 6.64 8.08 7.34
N TYR A 115 7.57 8.02 6.41
CA TYR A 115 8.74 8.88 6.35
C TYR A 115 8.70 9.67 5.06
N ARG A 116 8.86 10.96 5.15
CA ARG A 116 9.10 11.83 3.99
C ARG A 116 10.50 12.40 4.06
N VAL A 117 11.21 12.30 2.97
CA VAL A 117 12.51 12.94 2.79
C VAL A 117 12.41 13.85 1.59
N THR A 118 12.61 15.15 1.82
CA THR A 118 12.68 16.17 0.77
C THR A 118 14.13 16.62 0.60
N ARG A 119 14.63 16.59 -0.62
CA ARG A 119 15.95 17.08 -0.98
C ARG A 119 15.80 18.29 -1.89
N LEU A 120 16.39 19.39 -1.47
CA LEU A 120 16.48 20.62 -2.28
C LEU A 120 17.86 20.68 -2.93
N ARG A 121 17.87 20.85 -4.24
CA ARG A 121 19.12 21.03 -5.00
C ARG A 121 19.28 22.51 -5.26
N ASN A 122 20.14 23.16 -4.51
CA ASN A 122 20.49 24.57 -4.70
C ASN A 122 22.01 24.71 -4.77
N ASN A 123 22.54 25.25 -5.90
CA ASN A 123 23.96 25.57 -6.11
C ASN A 123 24.94 24.48 -5.65
N ASN A 124 24.73 23.23 -6.12
CA ASN A 124 25.53 22.05 -5.76
C ASN A 124 25.48 21.61 -4.28
N LYS A 125 24.65 22.22 -3.45
CA LYS A 125 24.38 21.75 -2.08
C LYS A 125 23.03 21.03 -2.04
N THR A 126 23.02 19.88 -1.42
CA THR A 126 21.78 19.14 -1.13
C THR A 126 21.46 19.34 0.34
N THR A 127 20.36 20.02 0.63
CA THR A 127 19.78 20.07 1.97
C THR A 127 18.67 19.03 2.08
N GLY A 128 18.57 18.37 3.21
CA GLY A 128 17.55 17.36 3.45
C GLY A 128 16.63 17.75 4.60
N ASP A 129 15.35 17.78 4.31
CA ASP A 129 14.30 17.92 5.32
C ASP A 129 13.53 16.62 5.42
N SER A 130 13.13 16.24 6.61
CA SER A 130 12.38 15.01 6.80
C SER A 130 11.36 15.13 7.91
N PHE A 131 10.27 14.35 7.80
CA PHE A 131 9.36 14.15 8.91
C PHE A 131 8.95 12.69 9.01
N GLN A 132 8.49 12.33 10.18
CA GLN A 132 8.00 11.01 10.49
C GLN A 132 6.60 11.09 11.10
N ILE A 133 5.70 10.27 10.55
CA ILE A 133 4.36 10.06 11.08
C ILE A 133 4.26 8.64 11.59
N LYS A 134 3.57 8.45 12.69
CA LYS A 134 3.27 7.12 13.22
C LYS A 134 1.81 6.95 13.57
N GLY A 135 1.35 5.72 13.60
CA GLY A 135 -0.02 5.41 13.99
C GLY A 135 -0.37 3.93 13.92
N ARG A 136 -1.66 3.69 13.81
CA ARG A 136 -2.22 2.36 13.59
C ARG A 136 -3.34 2.41 12.58
N CYS A 137 -3.42 1.36 11.78
CA CYS A 137 -4.47 1.18 10.81
C CYS A 137 -5.52 0.17 11.28
N LYS A 138 -6.67 0.18 10.63
CA LYS A 138 -7.68 -0.88 10.65
C LYS A 138 -7.98 -1.24 9.21
N VAL A 139 -8.13 -2.53 8.94
CA VAL A 139 -8.60 -3.01 7.64
C VAL A 139 -10.11 -2.92 7.65
N ILE A 140 -10.67 -2.37 6.59
CA ILE A 140 -12.11 -2.41 6.30
C ILE A 140 -12.25 -3.28 5.07
N GLU A 141 -12.88 -4.44 5.25
CA GLU A 141 -13.31 -5.27 4.14
C GLU A 141 -14.53 -4.60 3.52
N ASN A 142 -14.47 -4.30 2.24
CA ASN A 142 -15.64 -3.84 1.50
C ASN A 142 -16.56 -5.06 1.31
N LEU A 143 -17.63 -5.10 2.11
CA LEU A 143 -18.70 -6.09 2.01
C LEU A 143 -19.54 -5.83 0.77
#